data_7f73ea9a1a6e3d0070b852dcc85e5170
#
_entry.id   7f73ea9a1a6e3d0070b852dcc85e5170
#
_cell.length_a   1.000
_cell.length_b   1.000
_cell.length_c   1.000
_cell.angle_alpha   90.00
_cell.angle_beta   90.00
_cell.angle_gamma   90.00
#
_symmetry.space_group_name_H-M   'P 1'
#
loop_
_entity.id
_entity.type
_entity.pdbx_description
1 polymer ?
#
loop_
_entity_poly.entity_id
_entity_poly.type
_entity_poly.pdbx_seq_one_letter_code
_entity_poly.pdbx_strand_id
1 'polypeptide(L)'
;VATLDADALAQLRREHFGFIFQRYHLLSHLTAEQNVEVPAVYAGLERKQRLLRAQELLQRLGLEDRTEYYPAQLSGGQQQRVSIARALMNGGQVILADEPTGALDSHSGEEVMAILHQLRDRGHTVIIVTHDPQVAAQAERVIEIRDGEIVRNPPAVEKVNVAGGTEPVVNTASGWRQFV
;
A
#
# COMPACT_ATOMS: atom_id res chain seq x y z
N VAL A 1 -7.89 18.69 -8.17
CA VAL A 1 -7.16 17.72 -9.02
C VAL A 1 -7.51 17.93 -10.48
N ALA A 2 -8.78 18.07 -10.85
CA ALA A 2 -9.21 18.22 -12.25
C ALA A 2 -8.70 19.49 -12.95
N THR A 3 -8.20 20.47 -12.23
CA THR A 3 -7.69 21.77 -12.73
C THR A 3 -6.17 21.87 -12.74
N LEU A 4 -5.46 20.83 -12.27
CA LEU A 4 -4.01 20.82 -12.22
C LEU A 4 -3.43 20.45 -13.59
N ASP A 5 -2.30 21.09 -13.96
CA ASP A 5 -1.52 20.70 -15.13
C ASP A 5 -0.72 19.40 -14.87
N ALA A 6 -0.02 18.91 -15.90
CA ALA A 6 0.71 17.64 -15.82
C ALA A 6 1.84 17.67 -14.78
N ASP A 7 2.53 18.78 -14.63
CA ASP A 7 3.65 18.94 -13.71
C ASP A 7 3.17 18.99 -12.25
N ALA A 8 2.10 19.76 -11.98
CA ALA A 8 1.46 19.82 -10.67
C ALA A 8 0.85 18.46 -10.27
N LEU A 9 0.28 17.71 -11.21
CA LEU A 9 -0.20 16.34 -10.98
C LEU A 9 0.95 15.36 -10.67
N ALA A 10 2.08 15.50 -11.34
CA ALA A 10 3.26 14.68 -11.08
C ALA A 10 3.86 15.00 -9.71
N GLN A 11 3.91 16.27 -9.34
CA GLN A 11 4.34 16.72 -8.02
C GLN A 11 3.40 16.18 -6.92
N LEU A 12 2.09 16.34 -7.09
CA LEU A 12 1.09 15.82 -6.16
C LEU A 12 1.25 14.32 -5.91
N ARG A 13 1.39 13.52 -7.00
CA ARG A 13 1.62 12.08 -6.90
C ARG A 13 2.90 11.76 -6.14
N ARG A 14 3.99 12.46 -6.42
CA ARG A 14 5.28 12.23 -5.78
C ARG A 14 5.27 12.54 -4.29
N GLU A 15 4.56 13.58 -3.87
CA GLU A 15 4.61 14.09 -2.50
C GLU A 15 3.57 13.45 -1.57
N HIS A 16 2.41 13.05 -2.12
CA HIS A 16 1.28 12.63 -1.29
C HIS A 16 0.86 11.18 -1.46
N PHE A 17 1.28 10.51 -2.54
CA PHE A 17 0.83 9.16 -2.84
C PHE A 17 1.96 8.14 -2.82
N GLY A 18 1.70 6.99 -2.17
CA GLY A 18 2.48 5.78 -2.34
C GLY A 18 1.69 4.75 -3.15
N PHE A 19 2.36 4.03 -4.05
CA PHE A 19 1.73 3.03 -4.91
C PHE A 19 2.29 1.65 -4.60
N ILE A 20 1.40 0.68 -4.36
CA ILE A 20 1.70 -0.73 -4.17
C ILE A 20 0.96 -1.49 -5.26
N PHE A 21 1.65 -2.39 -5.98
CA PHE A 21 1.11 -3.11 -7.12
C PHE A 21 1.14 -4.62 -6.89
N GLN A 22 0.22 -5.36 -7.50
CA GLN A 22 0.11 -6.80 -7.44
C GLN A 22 1.41 -7.53 -7.84
N ARG A 23 2.09 -7.08 -8.89
CA ARG A 23 3.35 -7.64 -9.40
C ARG A 23 4.59 -6.89 -8.92
N TYR A 24 4.51 -6.19 -7.81
CA TYR A 24 5.59 -5.46 -7.13
C TYR A 24 6.21 -4.32 -7.95
N HIS A 25 6.35 -4.48 -9.27
CA HIS A 25 7.01 -3.57 -10.23
C HIS A 25 8.39 -3.09 -9.75
N LEU A 26 9.17 -4.02 -9.20
CA LEU A 26 10.55 -3.76 -8.85
C LEU A 26 11.44 -3.77 -10.11
N LEU A 27 12.42 -2.88 -10.13
CA LEU A 27 13.43 -2.83 -11.18
C LEU A 27 14.41 -3.98 -10.94
N SER A 28 14.45 -4.96 -11.85
CA SER A 28 15.18 -6.22 -11.67
C SER A 28 16.71 -6.09 -11.58
N HIS A 29 17.24 -4.99 -12.13
CA HIS A 29 18.67 -4.66 -12.12
C HIS A 29 19.10 -3.81 -10.93
N LEU A 30 18.19 -3.46 -10.03
CA LEU A 30 18.44 -2.72 -8.80
C LEU A 30 18.25 -3.63 -7.58
N THR A 31 19.03 -3.39 -6.54
CA THR A 31 18.86 -4.06 -5.25
C THR A 31 17.55 -3.63 -4.55
N ALA A 32 17.18 -4.29 -3.46
CA ALA A 32 16.05 -3.89 -2.63
C ALA A 32 16.16 -2.44 -2.17
N GLU A 33 17.31 -2.05 -1.62
CA GLU A 33 17.59 -0.70 -1.18
C GLU A 33 17.49 0.31 -2.32
N GLN A 34 18.12 0.03 -3.46
CA GLN A 34 18.07 0.89 -4.64
C GLN A 34 16.64 1.04 -5.19
N ASN A 35 15.82 -0.03 -5.17
CA ASN A 35 14.41 0.05 -5.54
C ASN A 35 13.62 0.99 -4.63
N VAL A 36 13.89 0.95 -3.32
CA VAL A 36 13.24 1.84 -2.34
C VAL A 36 13.67 3.30 -2.55
N GLU A 37 14.92 3.56 -2.93
CA GLU A 37 15.44 4.90 -3.17
C GLU A 37 14.82 5.61 -4.39
N VAL A 38 14.29 4.89 -5.38
CA VAL A 38 13.83 5.43 -6.67
C VAL A 38 12.96 6.69 -6.53
N PRO A 39 11.89 6.71 -5.71
CA PRO A 39 11.04 7.90 -5.59
C PRO A 39 11.81 9.13 -5.05
N ALA A 40 12.76 8.92 -4.15
CA ALA A 40 13.57 10.00 -3.56
C ALA A 40 14.62 10.56 -4.53
N VAL A 41 15.08 9.76 -5.50
CA VAL A 41 15.93 10.25 -6.61
C VAL A 41 15.15 11.28 -7.42
N TYR A 42 13.90 10.98 -7.79
CA TYR A 42 13.03 11.92 -8.51
C TYR A 42 12.60 13.13 -7.67
N ALA A 43 12.60 13.00 -6.35
CA ALA A 43 12.35 14.12 -5.43
C ALA A 43 13.60 15.00 -5.20
N GLY A 44 14.76 14.62 -5.75
CA GLY A 44 16.00 15.39 -5.61
C GLY A 44 16.67 15.27 -4.24
N LEU A 45 16.33 14.26 -3.42
CA LEU A 45 16.98 14.05 -2.14
C LEU A 45 18.47 13.68 -2.32
N GLU A 46 19.30 14.18 -1.42
CA GLU A 46 20.71 13.81 -1.38
C GLU A 46 20.91 12.30 -1.14
N ARG A 47 21.96 11.74 -1.76
CA ARG A 47 22.24 10.30 -1.69
C ARG A 47 22.29 9.76 -0.26
N LYS A 48 22.94 10.47 0.65
CA LYS A 48 23.08 10.06 2.05
C LYS A 48 21.72 9.97 2.75
N GLN A 49 20.85 10.96 2.52
CA GLN A 49 19.51 11.02 3.13
C GLN A 49 18.62 9.89 2.62
N ARG A 50 18.58 9.66 1.28
CA ARG A 50 17.74 8.62 0.71
C ARG A 50 18.21 7.22 1.10
N LEU A 51 19.54 6.99 1.19
CA LEU A 51 20.11 5.72 1.62
C LEU A 51 19.68 5.38 3.06
N LEU A 52 19.91 6.31 4.00
CA LEU A 52 19.54 6.11 5.40
C LEU A 52 18.03 5.83 5.56
N ARG A 53 17.19 6.58 4.83
CA ARG A 53 15.76 6.38 4.89
C ARG A 53 15.32 5.06 4.26
N ALA A 54 15.94 4.63 3.16
CA ALA A 54 15.65 3.33 2.55
C ALA A 54 15.98 2.18 3.50
N GLN A 55 17.15 2.23 4.16
CA GLN A 55 17.56 1.24 5.16
C GLN A 55 16.59 1.21 6.35
N GLU A 56 16.21 2.37 6.88
CA GLU A 56 15.22 2.47 7.96
C GLU A 56 13.87 1.83 7.56
N LEU A 57 13.38 2.10 6.35
CA LEU A 57 12.13 1.52 5.86
C LEU A 57 12.22 0.01 5.68
N LEU A 58 13.32 -0.49 5.12
CA LEU A 58 13.55 -1.92 4.96
C LEU A 58 13.66 -2.62 6.32
N GLN A 59 14.36 -2.04 7.28
CA GLN A 59 14.45 -2.56 8.64
C GLN A 59 13.07 -2.65 9.30
N ARG A 60 12.25 -1.61 9.20
CA ARG A 60 10.87 -1.61 9.75
C ARG A 60 9.98 -2.70 9.15
N LEU A 61 10.32 -3.17 7.95
CA LEU A 61 9.60 -4.22 7.24
C LEU A 61 10.28 -5.60 7.34
N GLY A 62 11.29 -5.75 8.23
CA GLY A 62 11.98 -7.01 8.46
C GLY A 62 12.84 -7.46 7.29
N LEU A 63 13.50 -6.52 6.61
CA LEU A 63 14.34 -6.76 5.44
C LEU A 63 15.76 -6.18 5.60
N GLU A 64 16.21 -5.95 6.84
CA GLU A 64 17.53 -5.41 7.14
C GLU A 64 18.68 -6.24 6.56
N ASP A 65 18.52 -7.58 6.54
CA ASP A 65 19.50 -8.52 5.99
C ASP A 65 19.33 -8.76 4.48
N ARG A 66 18.44 -8.03 3.80
CA ARG A 66 18.08 -8.21 2.40
C ARG A 66 18.25 -6.95 1.55
N THR A 67 18.87 -5.91 2.09
CA THR A 67 19.02 -4.60 1.44
C THR A 67 19.74 -4.69 0.09
N GLU A 68 20.75 -5.57 -0.02
CA GLU A 68 21.56 -5.75 -1.22
C GLU A 68 21.06 -6.87 -2.17
N TYR A 69 19.93 -7.50 -1.83
CA TYR A 69 19.35 -8.55 -2.67
C TYR A 69 18.63 -7.96 -3.88
N TYR A 70 18.81 -8.61 -5.02
CA TYR A 70 18.03 -8.32 -6.23
C TYR A 70 16.65 -8.98 -6.15
N PRO A 71 15.64 -8.45 -6.88
CA PRO A 71 14.29 -8.99 -6.84
C PRO A 71 14.21 -10.51 -7.07
N ALA A 72 15.03 -11.06 -7.98
CA ALA A 72 15.06 -12.50 -8.26
C ALA A 72 15.54 -13.36 -7.07
N GLN A 73 16.17 -12.77 -6.08
CA GLN A 73 16.68 -13.45 -4.88
C GLN A 73 15.71 -13.35 -3.69
N LEU A 74 14.59 -12.64 -3.86
CA LEU A 74 13.59 -12.37 -2.84
C LEU A 74 12.33 -13.22 -3.06
N SER A 75 11.71 -13.71 -1.98
CA SER A 75 10.37 -14.32 -2.07
C SER A 75 9.32 -13.29 -2.51
N GLY A 76 8.13 -13.74 -2.94
CA GLY A 76 7.03 -12.85 -3.30
C GLY A 76 6.65 -11.88 -2.18
N GLY A 77 6.50 -12.37 -0.95
CA GLY A 77 6.22 -11.54 0.22
C GLY A 77 7.34 -10.54 0.54
N GLN A 78 8.61 -10.92 0.35
CA GLN A 78 9.75 -9.99 0.49
C GLN A 78 9.73 -8.92 -0.59
N GLN A 79 9.47 -9.28 -1.84
CA GLN A 79 9.33 -8.31 -2.94
C GLN A 79 8.19 -7.32 -2.69
N GLN A 80 7.06 -7.80 -2.17
CA GLN A 80 5.94 -6.93 -1.82
C GLN A 80 6.29 -5.97 -0.68
N ARG A 81 7.02 -6.42 0.33
CA ARG A 81 7.53 -5.56 1.41
C ARG A 81 8.52 -4.51 0.89
N VAL A 82 9.38 -4.82 -0.07
CA VAL A 82 10.22 -3.83 -0.77
C VAL A 82 9.36 -2.81 -1.53
N SER A 83 8.29 -3.26 -2.22
CA SER A 83 7.33 -2.37 -2.90
C SER A 83 6.64 -1.42 -1.92
N ILE A 84 6.25 -1.92 -0.74
CA ILE A 84 5.68 -1.10 0.35
C ILE A 84 6.71 -0.08 0.87
N ALA A 85 7.96 -0.50 1.13
CA ALA A 85 9.03 0.41 1.52
C ALA A 85 9.21 1.54 0.51
N ARG A 86 9.23 1.21 -0.78
CA ARG A 86 9.31 2.18 -1.89
C ARG A 86 8.11 3.15 -1.88
N ALA A 87 6.90 2.67 -1.64
CA ALA A 87 5.70 3.50 -1.55
C ALA A 87 5.78 4.53 -0.40
N LEU A 88 6.48 4.19 0.69
CA LEU A 88 6.64 5.03 1.88
C LEU A 88 7.83 6.01 1.79
N MET A 89 8.66 5.91 0.77
CA MET A 89 9.95 6.61 0.69
C MET A 89 9.79 8.12 0.78
N ASN A 90 8.83 8.71 0.08
CA ASN A 90 8.58 10.15 0.10
C ASN A 90 7.58 10.58 1.20
N GLY A 91 7.12 9.67 2.06
CA GLY A 91 6.24 10.00 3.18
C GLY A 91 4.79 10.26 2.78
N GLY A 92 4.33 9.73 1.65
CA GLY A 92 2.96 9.91 1.16
C GLY A 92 1.90 9.56 2.21
N GLN A 93 0.91 10.43 2.35
CA GLN A 93 -0.19 10.25 3.31
C GLN A 93 -1.26 9.26 2.83
N VAL A 94 -1.34 9.08 1.51
CA VAL A 94 -2.29 8.18 0.86
C VAL A 94 -1.55 7.03 0.20
N ILE A 95 -1.89 5.81 0.58
CA ILE A 95 -1.35 4.58 -0.01
C ILE A 95 -2.43 3.97 -0.91
N LEU A 96 -2.12 3.83 -2.19
CA LEU A 96 -2.95 3.15 -3.17
C LEU A 96 -2.37 1.75 -3.41
N ALA A 97 -3.12 0.72 -3.03
CA ALA A 97 -2.71 -0.68 -3.14
C ALA A 97 -3.62 -1.41 -4.14
N ASP A 98 -3.07 -1.78 -5.28
CA ASP A 98 -3.75 -2.51 -6.34
C ASP A 98 -3.44 -3.99 -6.21
N GLU A 99 -4.46 -4.80 -5.81
CA GLU A 99 -4.35 -6.24 -5.54
C GLU A 99 -3.12 -6.62 -4.71
N PRO A 100 -2.91 -6.01 -3.52
CA PRO A 100 -1.63 -6.10 -2.81
C PRO A 100 -1.24 -7.50 -2.37
N THR A 101 -2.19 -8.44 -2.34
CA THR A 101 -2.00 -9.84 -1.94
C THR A 101 -2.20 -10.83 -3.08
N GLY A 102 -2.66 -10.38 -4.25
CA GLY A 102 -3.13 -11.26 -5.33
C GLY A 102 -2.06 -12.14 -5.98
N ALA A 103 -0.77 -11.91 -5.73
CA ALA A 103 0.35 -12.74 -6.21
C ALA A 103 1.08 -13.50 -5.09
N LEU A 104 0.51 -13.52 -3.87
CA LEU A 104 1.12 -14.09 -2.67
C LEU A 104 0.41 -15.37 -2.22
N ASP A 105 1.15 -16.22 -1.52
CA ASP A 105 0.55 -17.26 -0.70
C ASP A 105 -0.21 -16.66 0.51
N SER A 106 -1.09 -17.46 1.13
CA SER A 106 -1.97 -16.98 2.20
C SER A 106 -1.20 -16.37 3.38
N HIS A 107 -0.09 -16.97 3.80
CA HIS A 107 0.71 -16.47 4.92
C HIS A 107 1.36 -15.13 4.60
N SER A 108 2.03 -15.02 3.45
CA SER A 108 2.60 -13.75 2.97
C SER A 108 1.54 -12.68 2.75
N GLY A 109 0.34 -13.07 2.30
CA GLY A 109 -0.80 -12.19 2.14
C GLY A 109 -1.28 -11.59 3.48
N GLU A 110 -1.39 -12.42 4.52
CA GLU A 110 -1.74 -11.98 5.88
C GLU A 110 -0.69 -11.00 6.45
N GLU A 111 0.61 -11.28 6.26
CA GLU A 111 1.68 -10.36 6.67
C GLU A 111 1.57 -8.99 5.99
N VAL A 112 1.30 -8.97 4.68
CA VAL A 112 1.12 -7.72 3.91
C VAL A 112 -0.10 -6.95 4.41
N MET A 113 -1.23 -7.62 4.64
CA MET A 113 -2.43 -6.98 5.20
C MET A 113 -2.17 -6.41 6.59
N ALA A 114 -1.45 -7.12 7.46
CA ALA A 114 -1.05 -6.62 8.78
C ALA A 114 -0.21 -5.32 8.68
N ILE A 115 0.70 -5.24 7.69
CA ILE A 115 1.48 -4.02 7.44
C ILE A 115 0.56 -2.87 7.00
N LEU A 116 -0.40 -3.10 6.09
CA LEU A 116 -1.34 -2.08 5.64
C LEU A 116 -2.22 -1.56 6.80
N HIS A 117 -2.68 -2.45 7.69
CA HIS A 117 -3.38 -2.05 8.90
C HIS A 117 -2.51 -1.19 9.83
N GLN A 118 -1.24 -1.56 10.05
CA GLN A 118 -0.32 -0.75 10.84
C GLN A 118 -0.10 0.65 10.22
N LEU A 119 -0.04 0.77 8.90
CA LEU A 119 0.08 2.06 8.22
C LEU A 119 -1.15 2.93 8.47
N ARG A 120 -2.35 2.35 8.36
CA ARG A 120 -3.60 3.03 8.70
C ARG A 120 -3.60 3.52 10.16
N ASP A 121 -3.19 2.67 11.09
CA ASP A 121 -3.14 3.00 12.53
C ASP A 121 -2.13 4.11 12.84
N ARG A 122 -1.14 4.31 11.96
CA ARG A 122 -0.17 5.41 12.03
C ARG A 122 -0.66 6.68 11.31
N GLY A 123 -1.89 6.70 10.80
CA GLY A 123 -2.53 7.87 10.21
C GLY A 123 -2.46 7.95 8.69
N HIS A 124 -1.96 6.92 7.99
CA HIS A 124 -2.07 6.88 6.53
C HIS A 124 -3.50 6.53 6.10
N THR A 125 -3.96 7.16 5.03
CA THR A 125 -5.15 6.70 4.31
C THR A 125 -4.74 5.56 3.38
N VAL A 126 -5.27 4.36 3.62
CA VAL A 126 -4.98 3.19 2.78
C VAL A 126 -6.21 2.88 1.92
N ILE A 127 -6.04 2.93 0.60
CA ILE A 127 -7.06 2.59 -0.38
C ILE A 127 -6.62 1.31 -1.07
N ILE A 128 -7.41 0.24 -0.93
CA ILE A 128 -7.13 -1.06 -1.53
C ILE A 128 -8.12 -1.29 -2.68
N VAL A 129 -7.60 -1.54 -3.88
CA VAL A 129 -8.39 -2.03 -5.01
C VAL A 129 -8.23 -3.54 -5.03
N THR A 130 -9.33 -4.27 -4.92
CA THR A 130 -9.31 -5.74 -4.92
C THR A 130 -10.63 -6.33 -5.39
N HIS A 131 -10.57 -7.52 -5.95
CA HIS A 131 -11.73 -8.36 -6.23
C HIS A 131 -11.88 -9.49 -5.20
N ASP A 132 -10.96 -9.61 -4.23
CA ASP A 132 -11.01 -10.60 -3.17
C ASP A 132 -11.94 -10.14 -2.03
N PRO A 133 -13.06 -10.86 -1.77
CA PRO A 133 -13.96 -10.51 -0.69
C PRO A 133 -13.33 -10.59 0.71
N GLN A 134 -12.33 -11.44 0.90
CA GLN A 134 -11.66 -11.60 2.21
C GLN A 134 -10.78 -10.39 2.52
N VAL A 135 -10.11 -9.86 1.52
CA VAL A 135 -9.34 -8.61 1.63
C VAL A 135 -10.29 -7.43 1.86
N ALA A 136 -11.36 -7.34 1.07
CA ALA A 136 -12.35 -6.28 1.19
C ALA A 136 -13.04 -6.25 2.56
N ALA A 137 -13.32 -7.42 3.15
CA ALA A 137 -13.94 -7.52 4.48
C ALA A 137 -13.08 -6.96 5.62
N GLN A 138 -11.78 -6.78 5.40
CA GLN A 138 -10.86 -6.18 6.37
C GLN A 138 -10.84 -4.64 6.34
N ALA A 139 -11.48 -4.03 5.33
CA ALA A 139 -11.54 -2.58 5.22
C ALA A 139 -12.64 -1.97 6.11
N GLU A 140 -12.39 -0.77 6.64
CA GLU A 140 -13.40 -0.02 7.42
C GLU A 140 -14.57 0.47 6.56
N ARG A 141 -14.32 0.67 5.28
CA ARG A 141 -15.32 1.11 4.30
C ARG A 141 -15.06 0.41 2.97
N VAL A 142 -16.13 -0.07 2.35
CA VAL A 142 -16.09 -0.74 1.05
C VAL A 142 -16.95 0.04 0.07
N ILE A 143 -16.34 0.50 -1.03
CA ILE A 143 -17.03 1.13 -2.16
C ILE A 143 -17.09 0.09 -3.27
N GLU A 144 -18.28 -0.30 -3.68
CA GLU A 144 -18.48 -1.27 -4.77
C GLU A 144 -18.69 -0.53 -6.09
N ILE A 145 -17.84 -0.85 -7.08
CA ILE A 145 -17.93 -0.30 -8.43
C ILE A 145 -18.23 -1.44 -9.40
N ARG A 146 -19.18 -1.23 -10.31
CA ARG A 146 -19.53 -2.15 -11.39
C ARG A 146 -19.73 -1.37 -12.69
N ASP A 147 -19.09 -1.80 -13.77
CA ASP A 147 -19.17 -1.17 -15.08
C ASP A 147 -18.88 0.34 -15.07
N GLY A 148 -17.96 0.78 -14.18
CA GLY A 148 -17.58 2.17 -14.01
C GLY A 148 -18.53 3.00 -13.15
N GLU A 149 -19.59 2.42 -12.62
CA GLU A 149 -20.57 3.07 -11.74
C GLU A 149 -20.44 2.61 -10.29
N ILE A 150 -20.63 3.53 -9.35
CA ILE A 150 -20.67 3.21 -7.92
C ILE A 150 -22.05 2.61 -7.60
N VAL A 151 -22.09 1.30 -7.30
CA VAL A 151 -23.31 0.61 -6.93
C VAL A 151 -23.55 0.57 -5.42
N ARG A 152 -22.49 0.74 -4.63
CA ARG A 152 -22.58 0.81 -3.17
C ARG A 152 -21.48 1.71 -2.62
N ASN A 153 -21.89 2.71 -1.82
CA ASN A 153 -20.99 3.63 -1.14
C ASN A 153 -21.54 3.93 0.27
N PRO A 154 -21.37 3.03 1.25
CA PRO A 154 -21.82 3.27 2.61
C PRO A 154 -21.04 4.47 3.21
N PRO A 155 -21.67 5.25 4.13
CA PRO A 155 -20.94 6.29 4.86
C PRO A 155 -19.76 5.64 5.61
N ALA A 156 -18.69 6.42 5.83
CA ALA A 156 -17.63 6.00 6.72
C ALA A 156 -18.25 5.72 8.11
N VAL A 157 -17.90 4.57 8.70
CA VAL A 157 -18.33 4.27 10.06
C VAL A 157 -17.54 5.18 10.99
N GLU A 158 -18.19 6.19 11.58
CA GLU A 158 -17.58 6.91 12.69
C GLU A 158 -17.33 5.91 13.82
N LYS A 159 -16.07 5.71 14.19
CA LYS A 159 -15.74 4.94 15.38
C LYS A 159 -16.23 5.72 16.59
N VAL A 160 -17.45 5.42 17.04
CA VAL A 160 -17.91 5.85 18.35
C VAL A 160 -17.05 5.08 19.36
N ASN A 161 -16.18 5.80 20.04
CA ASN A 161 -15.35 5.28 21.12
C ASN A 161 -16.27 4.95 22.29
N VAL A 162 -16.88 3.76 22.27
CA VAL A 162 -17.61 3.22 23.41
C VAL A 162 -16.58 2.43 24.23
N ALA A 163 -16.23 2.94 25.38
CA ALA A 163 -15.45 2.19 26.36
C ALA A 163 -16.18 0.88 26.68
N GLY A 164 -15.68 -0.25 26.17
CA GLY A 164 -16.21 -1.60 26.36
C GLY A 164 -16.55 -2.29 25.04
N GLY A 165 -15.60 -3.06 24.53
CA GLY A 165 -15.76 -4.18 23.58
C GLY A 165 -16.55 -3.88 22.30
N THR A 166 -15.88 -3.76 21.18
CA THR A 166 -16.50 -3.64 19.86
C THR A 166 -16.47 -4.97 19.13
N GLU A 167 -17.65 -5.55 18.84
CA GLU A 167 -17.80 -6.52 17.78
C GLU A 167 -18.19 -5.80 16.47
N PRO A 168 -17.58 -6.12 15.32
CA PRO A 168 -17.97 -5.54 14.04
C PRO A 168 -19.28 -6.20 13.55
N VAL A 169 -20.27 -5.38 13.20
CA VAL A 169 -21.49 -5.87 12.53
C VAL A 169 -21.17 -6.13 11.06
N VAL A 170 -21.04 -7.39 10.69
CA VAL A 170 -20.86 -7.84 9.31
C VAL A 170 -22.22 -8.04 8.66
N ASN A 171 -22.53 -7.31 7.58
CA ASN A 171 -23.71 -7.56 6.76
C ASN A 171 -23.27 -8.21 5.44
N THR A 172 -23.53 -9.51 5.29
CA THR A 172 -23.18 -10.33 4.13
C THR A 172 -24.33 -10.33 3.11
N ALA A 173 -24.04 -9.91 1.87
CA ALA A 173 -24.85 -10.22 0.72
C ALA A 173 -23.94 -10.60 -0.47
N SER A 174 -24.24 -11.76 -1.06
CA SER A 174 -23.50 -12.46 -2.11
C SER A 174 -23.51 -11.72 -3.46
N GLY A 175 -22.35 -11.61 -4.10
CA GLY A 175 -22.14 -11.12 -5.47
C GLY A 175 -20.70 -10.63 -5.67
N TRP A 176 -20.10 -10.93 -6.81
CA TRP A 176 -18.75 -10.52 -7.19
C TRP A 176 -18.56 -8.99 -7.09
N ARG A 177 -17.53 -8.56 -6.39
CA ARG A 177 -17.33 -7.15 -6.04
C ARG A 177 -15.92 -6.69 -6.39
N GLN A 178 -15.80 -5.55 -7.10
CA GLN A 178 -14.58 -4.75 -7.15
C GLN A 178 -14.68 -3.66 -6.08
N PHE A 179 -13.59 -3.45 -5.33
CA PHE A 179 -13.55 -2.54 -4.20
C PHE A 179 -12.45 -1.49 -4.40
N VAL A 180 -12.76 -0.28 -4.01
CA VAL A 180 -11.82 0.84 -3.96
C VAL A 180 -11.70 1.34 -2.53
#